data_522b0957f8b413c48cd7f4c18a97ed35
#
_entry.id   522b0957f8b413c48cd7f4c18a97ed35
#
_cell.length_a   1.000
_cell.length_b   1.000
_cell.length_c   1.000
_cell.angle_alpha   90.00
_cell.angle_beta   90.00
_cell.angle_gamma   90.00
#
_symmetry.space_group_name_H-M   'P 1'
#
loop_
_entity.id
_entity.type
_entity.pdbx_description
1 polymer ?
#
loop_
_entity_poly.entity_id
_entity_poly.type
_entity_poly.pdbx_seq_one_letter_code
_entity_poly.pdbx_strand_id
1 'polypeptide(L)'
;MAGVAGTFVPTYQGLSAAHLVRSAIARRAPYPFDAPQRLSYYRARNAIYHLFRALRETRPSLTVLVPDYYSGNEIMAMQAAGVTIRYCPIGPDMRWDPSDVERLCREHAPDLLYVIHYAGWSQPIDALADICRRREMLLFEDCALSLLSNFPDGRPQGSVGHWSVFCLYKTLPLPNGALLVQNHQPIESLERLRLRAAGSASVAGRMAELFVQRIRGRANGVGAALQAVKRGLGVAAGALDVRRANVGDIGFNLDEVDLAMSPIVERLLRRFDYDDIRARRIANYQQLLGELGTGATPMFRVLPNGVCPLFFPVVVRDKAAAATALRARGVDALEFWNDPVGDGSEMGASARGFRRHVLELPIHQDLSPRHISHVAREVSQLASRMAA
;
A
#
# COMPACT_ATOMS: atom_id res chain seq x y z
N MET A 1 -10.93 -32.78 5.87
CA MET A 1 -9.68 -32.79 6.64
C MET A 1 -9.80 -31.73 7.73
N ALA A 2 -9.84 -32.14 8.99
CA ALA A 2 -9.94 -31.25 10.14
C ALA A 2 -8.66 -30.41 10.20
N GLY A 3 -8.82 -29.07 10.06
CA GLY A 3 -7.71 -28.14 10.12
C GLY A 3 -7.08 -28.17 11.51
N VAL A 4 -5.79 -28.44 11.53
CA VAL A 4 -4.91 -28.34 12.70
C VAL A 4 -5.17 -26.98 13.37
N ALA A 5 -5.39 -26.99 14.68
CA ALA A 5 -5.45 -25.81 15.55
C ALA A 5 -4.07 -25.14 15.62
N GLY A 6 -3.61 -24.54 14.50
CA GLY A 6 -2.31 -23.92 14.36
C GLY A 6 -2.40 -22.39 14.41
N THR A 7 -1.28 -21.76 14.68
CA THR A 7 -1.13 -20.29 14.61
C THR A 7 -1.47 -19.81 13.20
N PHE A 8 -2.34 -18.82 13.09
CA PHE A 8 -2.64 -18.15 11.82
C PHE A 8 -2.18 -16.69 11.88
N VAL A 9 -1.39 -16.30 10.90
CA VAL A 9 -0.83 -14.95 10.76
C VAL A 9 -1.45 -14.30 9.51
N PRO A 10 -2.43 -13.39 9.67
CA PRO A 10 -3.08 -12.74 8.55
C PRO A 10 -2.15 -11.73 7.86
N THR A 11 -2.37 -11.49 6.57
CA THR A 11 -1.62 -10.48 5.79
C THR A 11 -1.81 -9.06 6.33
N TYR A 12 -3.04 -8.71 6.68
CA TYR A 12 -3.42 -7.37 7.10
C TYR A 12 -3.99 -7.35 8.51
N GLN A 13 -3.91 -6.17 9.12
CA GLN A 13 -4.54 -5.87 10.41
C GLN A 13 -6.08 -5.97 10.35
N GLY A 14 -6.69 -6.31 11.48
CA GLY A 14 -8.14 -6.40 11.61
C GLY A 14 -8.73 -5.29 12.47
N LEU A 15 -10.02 -5.04 12.30
CA LEU A 15 -10.77 -4.09 13.11
C LEU A 15 -11.22 -4.77 14.42
N SER A 16 -11.11 -4.06 15.54
CA SER A 16 -11.61 -4.51 16.86
C SER A 16 -12.78 -3.65 17.32
N ALA A 17 -13.63 -4.19 18.20
CA ALA A 17 -14.70 -3.41 18.83
C ALA A 17 -14.14 -2.20 19.60
N ALA A 18 -12.95 -2.33 20.20
CA ALA A 18 -12.28 -1.22 20.87
C ALA A 18 -12.07 0.00 19.95
N HIS A 19 -11.79 -0.22 18.66
CA HIS A 19 -11.66 0.89 17.71
C HIS A 19 -12.99 1.63 17.49
N LEU A 20 -14.15 0.99 17.72
CA LEU A 20 -15.46 1.62 17.54
C LEU A 20 -15.94 2.40 18.78
N VAL A 21 -15.49 1.98 19.98
CA VAL A 21 -15.97 2.56 21.25
C VAL A 21 -14.96 3.45 21.94
N ARG A 22 -13.66 3.35 21.59
CA ARG A 22 -12.61 4.18 22.17
C ARG A 22 -12.88 5.65 21.90
N SER A 23 -12.67 6.50 22.92
CA SER A 23 -12.70 7.95 22.74
C SER A 23 -11.64 8.39 21.73
N ALA A 24 -11.87 9.55 21.09
CA ALA A 24 -10.85 10.14 20.23
C ALA A 24 -9.58 10.39 21.05
N ILE A 25 -8.42 10.09 20.45
CA ILE A 25 -7.13 10.34 21.11
C ILE A 25 -6.84 11.84 21.00
N ALA A 26 -6.64 12.49 22.14
CA ALA A 26 -6.40 13.93 22.22
C ALA A 26 -4.97 14.35 21.80
N ARG A 27 -4.33 13.61 20.88
CA ARG A 27 -3.03 13.95 20.31
C ARG A 27 -3.21 14.51 18.92
N ARG A 28 -2.31 15.41 18.52
CA ARG A 28 -2.23 15.87 17.13
C ARG A 28 -1.96 14.67 16.24
N ALA A 29 -2.79 14.48 15.23
CA ALA A 29 -2.57 13.43 14.25
C ALA A 29 -1.30 13.75 13.44
N PRO A 30 -0.47 12.76 13.09
CA PRO A 30 0.71 13.01 12.28
C PRO A 30 0.33 13.30 10.82
N TYR A 31 1.27 13.83 10.04
CA TYR A 31 1.13 13.90 8.59
C TYR A 31 0.86 12.49 8.01
N PRO A 32 -0.06 12.33 7.06
CA PRO A 32 -0.81 13.34 6.28
C PRO A 32 -2.13 13.80 6.93
N PHE A 33 -2.48 13.30 8.11
CA PHE A 33 -3.80 13.56 8.72
C PHE A 33 -3.98 14.99 9.21
N ASP A 34 -2.89 15.69 9.52
CA ASP A 34 -2.89 17.09 9.93
C ASP A 34 -2.57 18.08 8.81
N ALA A 35 -2.36 17.59 7.59
CA ALA A 35 -2.09 18.44 6.43
C ALA A 35 -3.28 19.37 6.15
N PRO A 36 -3.04 20.68 5.98
CA PRO A 36 -4.12 21.68 5.85
C PRO A 36 -4.90 21.51 4.54
N GLN A 37 -4.22 21.13 3.46
CA GLN A 37 -4.78 20.96 2.12
C GLN A 37 -4.85 19.48 1.75
N ARG A 38 -5.79 18.74 2.37
CA ARG A 38 -6.00 17.32 2.09
C ARG A 38 -7.40 17.04 1.60
N LEU A 39 -7.50 16.20 0.59
CA LEU A 39 -8.75 15.73 0.00
C LEU A 39 -8.90 14.23 0.25
N SER A 40 -10.12 13.79 0.54
CA SER A 40 -10.43 12.41 0.93
C SER A 40 -11.15 11.66 -0.18
N TYR A 41 -10.63 10.49 -0.55
CA TYR A 41 -11.17 9.64 -1.61
C TYR A 41 -11.44 8.22 -1.11
N TYR A 42 -12.28 7.48 -1.81
CA TYR A 42 -12.55 6.07 -1.50
C TYR A 42 -11.30 5.18 -1.64
N ARG A 43 -10.48 5.43 -2.68
CA ARG A 43 -9.22 4.72 -2.97
C ARG A 43 -8.16 5.68 -3.51
N ALA A 44 -6.89 5.30 -3.38
CA ALA A 44 -5.77 6.08 -3.92
C ALA A 44 -5.87 6.29 -5.45
N ARG A 45 -6.28 5.24 -6.19
CA ARG A 45 -6.46 5.33 -7.66
C ARG A 45 -7.51 6.38 -8.08
N ASN A 46 -8.53 6.63 -7.25
CA ASN A 46 -9.52 7.67 -7.50
C ASN A 46 -8.88 9.07 -7.37
N ALA A 47 -8.08 9.26 -6.32
CA ALA A 47 -7.33 10.49 -6.10
C ALA A 47 -6.35 10.77 -7.25
N ILE A 48 -5.61 9.74 -7.69
CA ILE A 48 -4.68 9.81 -8.81
C ILE A 48 -5.43 10.23 -10.10
N TYR A 49 -6.53 9.56 -10.42
CA TYR A 49 -7.34 9.88 -11.60
C TYR A 49 -7.78 11.36 -11.62
N HIS A 50 -8.37 11.83 -10.51
CA HIS A 50 -8.87 13.19 -10.42
C HIS A 50 -7.75 14.23 -10.48
N LEU A 51 -6.61 13.98 -9.82
CA LEU A 51 -5.45 14.86 -9.90
C LEU A 51 -4.96 15.00 -11.35
N PHE A 52 -4.75 13.88 -12.04
CA PHE A 52 -4.23 13.92 -13.40
C PHE A 52 -5.24 14.49 -14.40
N ARG A 53 -6.53 14.29 -14.17
CA ARG A 53 -7.60 14.99 -14.93
C ARG A 53 -7.51 16.51 -14.75
N ALA A 54 -7.38 16.97 -13.50
CA ALA A 54 -7.27 18.40 -13.20
C ALA A 54 -5.98 19.02 -13.77
N LEU A 55 -4.84 18.31 -13.70
CA LEU A 55 -3.59 18.78 -14.31
C LEU A 55 -3.68 18.92 -15.82
N ARG A 56 -4.44 18.04 -16.50
CA ARG A 56 -4.65 18.12 -17.93
C ARG A 56 -5.53 19.29 -18.39
N GLU A 57 -6.28 19.92 -17.51
CA GLU A 57 -7.01 21.16 -17.83
C GLU A 57 -6.04 22.29 -18.23
N THR A 58 -4.86 22.31 -17.60
CA THR A 58 -3.82 23.32 -17.88
C THR A 58 -2.66 22.79 -18.74
N ARG A 59 -2.50 21.47 -18.82
CA ARG A 59 -1.43 20.76 -19.56
C ARG A 59 -2.03 19.63 -20.42
N PRO A 60 -2.63 19.93 -21.58
CA PRO A 60 -3.33 18.92 -22.39
C PRO A 60 -2.47 17.73 -22.83
N SER A 61 -1.15 17.93 -23.01
CA SER A 61 -0.19 16.91 -23.43
C SER A 61 0.69 16.43 -22.28
N LEU A 62 0.10 16.19 -21.10
CA LEU A 62 0.83 15.82 -19.88
C LEU A 62 1.58 14.49 -20.04
N THR A 63 2.91 14.54 -19.91
CA THR A 63 3.81 13.38 -19.91
C THR A 63 4.36 13.16 -18.51
N VAL A 64 4.26 11.93 -18.02
CA VAL A 64 4.68 11.54 -16.66
C VAL A 64 5.74 10.46 -16.73
N LEU A 65 6.86 10.67 -16.03
CA LEU A 65 7.89 9.65 -15.81
C LEU A 65 7.56 8.88 -14.53
N VAL A 66 7.36 7.56 -14.63
CA VAL A 66 6.99 6.65 -13.54
C VAL A 66 8.05 5.56 -13.38
N PRO A 67 8.19 4.94 -12.19
CA PRO A 67 9.04 3.75 -12.07
C PRO A 67 8.42 2.57 -12.81
N ASP A 68 9.27 1.70 -13.36
CA ASP A 68 8.85 0.47 -14.07
C ASP A 68 8.38 -0.66 -13.14
N TYR A 69 8.52 -0.48 -11.82
CA TYR A 69 7.94 -1.34 -10.79
C TYR A 69 6.76 -0.65 -10.10
N TYR A 70 5.55 -1.11 -10.37
CA TYR A 70 4.29 -0.48 -9.98
C TYR A 70 3.18 -1.52 -9.73
N SER A 71 2.06 -1.13 -9.11
CA SER A 71 0.93 -2.03 -8.85
C SER A 71 0.01 -2.25 -10.06
N GLY A 72 -0.03 -1.30 -10.96
CA GLY A 72 -0.93 -1.24 -12.11
C GLY A 72 -2.13 -0.33 -11.93
N ASN A 73 -2.64 -0.17 -10.72
CA ASN A 73 -3.81 0.67 -10.45
C ASN A 73 -3.56 2.15 -10.75
N GLU A 74 -2.40 2.66 -10.36
CA GLU A 74 -1.94 4.02 -10.63
C GLU A 74 -1.75 4.26 -12.12
N ILE A 75 -1.17 3.28 -12.83
CA ILE A 75 -0.96 3.35 -14.28
C ILE A 75 -2.30 3.43 -15.01
N MET A 76 -3.24 2.52 -14.69
CA MET A 76 -4.57 2.53 -15.28
C MET A 76 -5.34 3.82 -14.99
N ALA A 77 -5.20 4.37 -13.77
CA ALA A 77 -5.83 5.64 -13.41
C ALA A 77 -5.26 6.83 -14.22
N MET A 78 -3.94 6.88 -14.41
CA MET A 78 -3.28 7.89 -15.24
C MET A 78 -3.64 7.76 -16.72
N GLN A 79 -3.65 6.51 -17.25
CA GLN A 79 -4.06 6.24 -18.63
C GLN A 79 -5.52 6.65 -18.87
N ALA A 80 -6.43 6.34 -17.96
CA ALA A 80 -7.84 6.74 -18.04
C ALA A 80 -8.00 8.27 -17.93
N ALA A 81 -7.09 8.96 -17.23
CA ALA A 81 -7.02 10.43 -17.23
C ALA A 81 -6.41 11.01 -18.53
N GLY A 82 -5.91 10.17 -19.44
CA GLY A 82 -5.33 10.57 -20.73
C GLY A 82 -3.88 11.05 -20.65
N VAL A 83 -3.12 10.58 -19.68
CA VAL A 83 -1.70 10.91 -19.47
C VAL A 83 -0.81 10.04 -20.35
N THR A 84 0.24 10.64 -20.92
CA THR A 84 1.32 9.91 -21.58
C THR A 84 2.32 9.43 -20.53
N ILE A 85 2.59 8.11 -20.49
CA ILE A 85 3.48 7.50 -19.48
C ILE A 85 4.81 7.16 -20.14
N ARG A 86 5.90 7.44 -19.43
CA ARG A 86 7.27 6.97 -19.70
C ARG A 86 7.80 6.27 -18.47
N TYR A 87 8.57 5.21 -18.66
CA TYR A 87 9.08 4.39 -17.57
C TYR A 87 10.55 4.67 -17.30
N CYS A 88 10.91 4.69 -16.02
CA CYS A 88 12.29 4.75 -15.54
C CYS A 88 12.61 3.46 -14.80
N PRO A 89 13.69 2.75 -15.16
CA PRO A 89 14.09 1.53 -14.46
C PRO A 89 14.35 1.78 -12.97
N ILE A 90 13.91 0.84 -12.13
CA ILE A 90 14.20 0.84 -10.70
C ILE A 90 15.47 0.04 -10.43
N GLY A 91 16.30 0.50 -9.49
CA GLY A 91 17.50 -0.21 -9.04
C GLY A 91 17.18 -1.48 -8.24
N PRO A 92 18.20 -2.32 -7.98
CA PRO A 92 18.03 -3.58 -7.23
C PRO A 92 17.65 -3.37 -5.76
N ASP A 93 17.80 -2.15 -5.24
CA ASP A 93 17.39 -1.71 -3.89
C ASP A 93 16.01 -1.04 -3.87
N MET A 94 15.20 -1.18 -4.93
CA MET A 94 13.92 -0.50 -5.15
C MET A 94 14.03 1.04 -5.16
N ARG A 95 15.17 1.58 -5.53
CA ARG A 95 15.38 3.04 -5.62
C ARG A 95 15.69 3.47 -7.05
N TRP A 96 15.28 4.67 -7.38
CA TRP A 96 15.72 5.33 -8.60
C TRP A 96 17.18 5.80 -8.47
N ASP A 97 17.94 5.63 -9.53
CA ASP A 97 19.20 6.33 -9.69
C ASP A 97 18.90 7.73 -10.27
N PRO A 98 19.25 8.82 -9.56
CA PRO A 98 19.03 10.18 -10.06
C PRO A 98 19.68 10.45 -11.43
N SER A 99 20.78 9.75 -11.76
CA SER A 99 21.44 9.89 -13.07
C SER A 99 20.60 9.32 -14.22
N ASP A 100 19.92 8.20 -14.00
CA ASP A 100 18.99 7.62 -14.97
C ASP A 100 17.76 8.52 -15.15
N VAL A 101 17.21 9.05 -14.05
CA VAL A 101 16.12 10.02 -14.10
C VAL A 101 16.53 11.25 -14.89
N GLU A 102 17.72 11.83 -14.61
CA GLU A 102 18.25 13.01 -15.33
C GLU A 102 18.42 12.73 -16.83
N ARG A 103 18.90 11.54 -17.21
CA ARG A 103 19.05 11.11 -18.61
C ARG A 103 17.68 11.04 -19.31
N LEU A 104 16.71 10.34 -18.68
CA LEU A 104 15.37 10.19 -19.26
C LEU A 104 14.59 11.50 -19.31
N CYS A 105 14.83 12.42 -18.38
CA CYS A 105 14.29 13.77 -18.45
C CYS A 105 14.83 14.57 -19.64
N ARG A 106 16.09 14.34 -20.05
CA ARG A 106 16.64 14.95 -21.30
C ARG A 106 16.02 14.33 -22.54
N GLU A 107 15.78 13.02 -22.52
CA GLU A 107 15.28 12.26 -23.66
C GLU A 107 13.79 12.48 -23.92
N HIS A 108 12.99 12.49 -22.88
CA HIS A 108 11.52 12.49 -23.00
C HIS A 108 10.84 13.80 -22.58
N ALA A 109 11.58 14.74 -21.97
CA ALA A 109 11.06 16.01 -21.44
C ALA A 109 9.71 15.85 -20.70
N PRO A 110 9.62 15.00 -19.66
CA PRO A 110 8.37 14.80 -18.93
C PRO A 110 7.98 16.06 -18.15
N ASP A 111 6.67 16.26 -17.97
CA ASP A 111 6.12 17.36 -17.17
C ASP A 111 6.15 17.07 -15.67
N LEU A 112 6.16 15.77 -15.31
CA LEU A 112 6.01 15.34 -13.92
C LEU A 112 6.80 14.06 -13.64
N LEU A 113 7.47 14.01 -12.46
CA LEU A 113 7.99 12.76 -11.86
C LEU A 113 6.96 12.19 -10.90
N TYR A 114 6.58 10.92 -11.10
CA TYR A 114 5.73 10.13 -10.21
C TYR A 114 6.59 9.16 -9.41
N VAL A 115 6.84 9.47 -8.14
CA VAL A 115 7.79 8.75 -7.27
C VAL A 115 7.04 7.82 -6.32
N ILE A 116 7.37 6.53 -6.29
CA ILE A 116 6.78 5.55 -5.36
C ILE A 116 7.76 5.26 -4.21
N HIS A 117 7.31 5.45 -2.96
CA HIS A 117 8.03 5.02 -1.78
C HIS A 117 7.65 3.58 -1.42
N TYR A 118 8.54 2.62 -1.66
CA TYR A 118 8.26 1.19 -1.53
C TYR A 118 8.33 0.71 -0.09
N ALA A 119 7.27 0.05 0.38
CA ALA A 119 7.17 -0.63 1.68
C ALA A 119 7.55 0.23 2.91
N GLY A 120 7.64 1.56 2.76
CA GLY A 120 8.08 2.52 3.78
C GLY A 120 9.47 3.11 3.54
N TRP A 121 10.30 2.52 2.67
CA TRP A 121 11.63 3.03 2.33
C TRP A 121 11.54 4.23 1.39
N SER A 122 12.34 5.25 1.68
CA SER A 122 12.35 6.48 0.90
C SER A 122 13.12 6.36 -0.40
N GLN A 123 12.63 7.02 -1.44
CA GLN A 123 13.40 7.34 -2.63
C GLN A 123 14.43 8.46 -2.33
N PRO A 124 15.43 8.71 -3.18
CA PRO A 124 16.39 9.82 -3.05
C PRO A 124 15.71 11.17 -3.35
N ILE A 125 14.70 11.52 -2.53
CA ILE A 125 13.70 12.55 -2.85
C ILE A 125 14.31 13.94 -3.06
N ASP A 126 15.37 14.30 -2.31
CA ASP A 126 15.99 15.61 -2.46
C ASP A 126 16.67 15.77 -3.83
N ALA A 127 17.38 14.73 -4.28
CA ALA A 127 17.99 14.72 -5.61
C ALA A 127 16.93 14.77 -6.72
N LEU A 128 15.79 14.05 -6.55
CA LEU A 128 14.69 14.06 -7.51
C LEU A 128 13.97 15.42 -7.51
N ALA A 129 13.77 16.03 -6.35
CA ALA A 129 13.21 17.38 -6.24
C ALA A 129 14.12 18.43 -6.88
N ASP A 130 15.43 18.28 -6.75
CA ASP A 130 16.41 19.14 -7.40
C ASP A 130 16.36 19.02 -8.92
N ILE A 131 16.21 17.81 -9.46
CA ILE A 131 15.99 17.61 -10.91
C ILE A 131 14.71 18.32 -11.34
N CYS A 132 13.60 18.12 -10.62
CA CYS A 132 12.33 18.77 -10.94
C CYS A 132 12.46 20.29 -10.94
N ARG A 133 13.10 20.89 -9.94
CA ARG A 133 13.28 22.33 -9.82
C ARG A 133 14.10 22.91 -10.97
N ARG A 134 15.24 22.27 -11.32
CA ARG A 134 16.08 22.72 -12.44
C ARG A 134 15.40 22.64 -13.80
N ARG A 135 14.40 21.76 -13.93
CA ARG A 135 13.70 21.50 -15.20
C ARG A 135 12.27 22.01 -15.23
N GLU A 136 11.85 22.74 -14.20
CA GLU A 136 10.48 23.26 -14.04
C GLU A 136 9.41 22.17 -14.13
N MET A 137 9.74 20.96 -13.64
CA MET A 137 8.87 19.81 -13.62
C MET A 137 8.11 19.71 -12.30
N LEU A 138 6.95 19.08 -12.35
CA LEU A 138 6.17 18.74 -11.17
C LEU A 138 6.70 17.47 -10.50
N LEU A 139 6.50 17.34 -9.19
CA LEU A 139 6.85 16.17 -8.40
C LEU A 139 5.62 15.64 -7.67
N PHE A 140 5.32 14.37 -7.84
CA PHE A 140 4.28 13.65 -7.12
C PHE A 140 4.87 12.50 -6.33
N GLU A 141 4.48 12.36 -5.05
CA GLU A 141 4.91 11.27 -4.17
C GLU A 141 3.76 10.28 -3.94
N ASP A 142 3.92 9.05 -4.41
CA ASP A 142 3.03 7.94 -4.05
C ASP A 142 3.49 7.30 -2.74
N CYS A 143 2.79 7.62 -1.66
CA CYS A 143 2.99 7.11 -0.32
C CYS A 143 1.98 6.01 0.04
N ALA A 144 1.37 5.34 -0.95
CA ALA A 144 0.41 4.27 -0.69
C ALA A 144 1.01 3.08 0.09
N LEU A 145 2.33 2.93 0.09
CA LEU A 145 3.07 1.89 0.82
C LEU A 145 3.90 2.44 1.99
N SER A 146 3.81 3.75 2.29
CA SER A 146 4.73 4.39 3.23
C SER A 146 4.05 5.28 4.28
N LEU A 147 2.75 5.06 4.54
CA LEU A 147 2.01 5.78 5.58
C LEU A 147 2.75 5.71 6.93
N LEU A 148 2.90 6.83 7.62
CA LEU A 148 3.63 7.01 8.88
C LEU A 148 5.16 6.90 8.76
N SER A 149 5.72 6.84 7.57
CA SER A 149 7.17 6.89 7.36
C SER A 149 7.67 8.32 7.23
N ASN A 150 8.88 8.54 7.73
CA ASN A 150 9.62 9.78 7.59
C ASN A 150 10.91 9.53 6.79
N PHE A 151 11.45 10.57 6.18
CA PHE A 151 12.81 10.59 5.70
C PHE A 151 13.81 10.53 6.88
N PRO A 152 15.09 10.20 6.64
CA PRO A 152 16.09 10.13 7.72
C PRO A 152 16.28 11.43 8.51
N ASP A 153 15.98 12.57 7.91
CA ASP A 153 16.02 13.91 8.54
C ASP A 153 14.78 14.25 9.36
N GLY A 154 13.80 13.35 9.43
CA GLY A 154 12.57 13.50 10.19
C GLY A 154 11.39 14.11 9.42
N ARG A 155 11.59 14.67 8.22
CA ARG A 155 10.47 15.13 7.37
C ARG A 155 9.54 13.95 7.02
N PRO A 156 8.21 14.10 7.04
CA PRO A 156 7.30 13.05 6.61
C PRO A 156 7.48 12.71 5.11
N GLN A 157 7.42 11.43 4.76
CA GLN A 157 7.33 11.05 3.35
C GLN A 157 6.03 11.57 2.76
N GLY A 158 6.09 12.09 1.54
CA GLY A 158 4.97 12.75 0.89
C GLY A 158 4.89 14.26 1.12
N SER A 159 5.81 14.85 1.89
CA SER A 159 5.81 16.29 2.20
C SER A 159 6.69 17.15 1.29
N VAL A 160 7.39 16.56 0.32
CA VAL A 160 8.35 17.24 -0.56
C VAL A 160 7.77 17.55 -1.94
N GLY A 161 7.04 16.60 -2.52
CA GLY A 161 6.40 16.80 -3.83
C GLY A 161 5.26 17.82 -3.79
N HIS A 162 4.84 18.31 -4.97
CA HIS A 162 3.70 19.19 -5.09
C HIS A 162 2.42 18.55 -4.56
N TRP A 163 2.27 17.26 -4.78
CA TRP A 163 1.18 16.43 -4.27
C TRP A 163 1.71 15.11 -3.74
N SER A 164 0.93 14.51 -2.86
CA SER A 164 1.17 13.14 -2.41
C SER A 164 -0.13 12.38 -2.19
N VAL A 165 -0.11 11.06 -2.42
CA VAL A 165 -1.25 10.18 -2.19
C VAL A 165 -0.93 9.13 -1.13
N PHE A 166 -1.89 8.88 -0.24
CA PHE A 166 -1.80 7.87 0.81
C PHE A 166 -2.96 6.88 0.72
N CYS A 167 -2.67 5.59 0.77
CA CYS A 167 -3.66 4.52 0.86
C CYS A 167 -3.80 4.08 2.32
N LEU A 168 -4.89 4.47 2.98
CA LEU A 168 -5.02 4.32 4.44
C LEU A 168 -5.26 2.87 4.86
N TYR A 169 -6.09 2.13 4.12
CA TYR A 169 -6.49 0.76 4.48
C TYR A 169 -5.38 -0.30 4.32
N LYS A 170 -4.24 0.04 3.72
CA LYS A 170 -3.07 -0.85 3.71
C LYS A 170 -2.38 -0.91 5.08
N THR A 171 -2.38 0.19 5.82
CA THR A 171 -1.73 0.31 7.14
C THR A 171 -2.71 0.30 8.30
N LEU A 172 -3.94 0.79 8.09
CA LEU A 172 -4.97 0.93 9.12
C LEU A 172 -6.14 -0.02 8.83
N PRO A 173 -6.82 -0.59 9.86
CA PRO A 173 -7.96 -1.48 9.67
C PRO A 173 -9.22 -0.70 9.26
N LEU A 174 -9.22 -0.19 8.04
CA LEU A 174 -10.26 0.65 7.48
C LEU A 174 -10.94 -0.02 6.29
N PRO A 175 -12.25 0.19 6.09
CA PRO A 175 -12.98 -0.41 4.97
C PRO A 175 -12.59 0.18 3.60
N ASN A 176 -12.15 1.42 3.58
CA ASN A 176 -11.68 2.19 2.42
C ASN A 176 -10.88 3.40 2.91
N GLY A 177 -10.50 4.28 2.03
CA GLY A 177 -9.91 5.58 2.36
C GLY A 177 -8.55 5.80 1.73
N ALA A 178 -8.42 6.97 1.13
CA ALA A 178 -7.17 7.54 0.65
C ALA A 178 -7.18 9.04 0.89
N LEU A 179 -6.00 9.61 1.05
CA LEU A 179 -5.79 11.05 1.13
C LEU A 179 -4.93 11.50 -0.03
N LEU A 180 -5.33 12.58 -0.68
CA LEU A 180 -4.50 13.38 -1.57
C LEU A 180 -4.12 14.65 -0.81
N VAL A 181 -2.84 14.89 -0.63
CA VAL A 181 -2.32 16.11 -0.02
C VAL A 181 -1.80 17.03 -1.10
N GLN A 182 -2.17 18.29 -1.04
CA GLN A 182 -1.69 19.37 -1.90
C GLN A 182 -0.68 20.18 -1.09
N ASN A 183 0.62 19.88 -1.21
CA ASN A 183 1.66 20.53 -0.40
C ASN A 183 2.00 21.95 -0.82
N HIS A 184 1.69 22.29 -2.08
CA HIS A 184 1.89 23.60 -2.65
C HIS A 184 0.54 24.28 -2.94
N GLN A 185 0.42 24.97 -4.06
CA GLN A 185 -0.82 25.63 -4.42
C GLN A 185 -1.94 24.62 -4.66
N PRO A 186 -3.12 24.79 -4.02
CA PRO A 186 -4.25 23.90 -4.22
C PRO A 186 -4.83 24.08 -5.64
N ILE A 187 -5.33 23.00 -6.21
CA ILE A 187 -6.03 22.97 -7.49
C ILE A 187 -7.52 23.18 -7.21
N GLU A 188 -8.07 24.30 -7.64
CA GLU A 188 -9.45 24.68 -7.33
C GLU A 188 -10.49 23.69 -7.86
N SER A 189 -10.28 23.08 -9.04
CA SER A 189 -11.19 22.08 -9.59
C SER A 189 -11.27 20.81 -8.73
N LEU A 190 -10.19 20.45 -8.04
CA LEU A 190 -10.20 19.34 -7.08
C LEU A 190 -10.97 19.67 -5.80
N GLU A 191 -10.87 20.90 -5.31
CA GLU A 191 -11.59 21.35 -4.11
C GLU A 191 -13.11 21.45 -4.34
N ARG A 192 -13.50 21.77 -5.56
CA ARG A 192 -14.91 21.84 -5.97
C ARG A 192 -15.52 20.49 -6.34
N LEU A 193 -14.70 19.44 -6.39
CA LEU A 193 -15.16 18.11 -6.81
C LEU A 193 -16.21 17.57 -5.82
N ARG A 194 -17.36 17.17 -6.36
CA ARG A 194 -18.42 16.54 -5.57
C ARG A 194 -18.37 15.03 -5.73
N LEU A 195 -17.90 14.36 -4.68
CA LEU A 195 -17.85 12.91 -4.64
C LEU A 195 -19.16 12.34 -4.05
N ARG A 196 -19.61 11.22 -4.58
CA ARG A 196 -20.81 10.51 -4.10
C ARG A 196 -20.44 9.51 -2.98
N ALA A 197 -21.36 9.28 -2.07
CA ALA A 197 -21.16 8.30 -1.00
C ALA A 197 -21.03 6.88 -1.55
N ALA A 198 -20.12 6.08 -0.97
CA ALA A 198 -20.07 4.66 -1.23
C ALA A 198 -21.30 3.94 -0.65
N GLY A 199 -21.74 2.86 -1.29
CA GLY A 199 -22.89 2.07 -0.83
C GLY A 199 -22.67 1.51 0.58
N SER A 200 -23.63 1.72 1.47
CA SER A 200 -23.56 1.29 2.88
C SER A 200 -23.32 -0.21 3.04
N ALA A 201 -23.92 -1.04 2.18
CA ALA A 201 -23.74 -2.49 2.18
C ALA A 201 -22.29 -2.90 1.87
N SER A 202 -21.62 -2.21 0.93
CA SER A 202 -20.21 -2.45 0.61
C SER A 202 -19.30 -2.12 1.80
N VAL A 203 -19.54 -0.98 2.44
CA VAL A 203 -18.79 -0.54 3.62
C VAL A 203 -18.99 -1.50 4.79
N ALA A 204 -20.24 -1.86 5.11
CA ALA A 204 -20.57 -2.80 6.17
C ALA A 204 -19.97 -4.19 5.91
N GLY A 205 -20.03 -4.68 4.67
CA GLY A 205 -19.43 -5.95 4.28
C GLY A 205 -17.92 -5.97 4.50
N ARG A 206 -17.21 -4.88 4.17
CA ARG A 206 -15.77 -4.76 4.40
C ARG A 206 -15.43 -4.62 5.89
N MET A 207 -16.22 -3.86 6.64
CA MET A 207 -16.08 -3.78 8.11
C MET A 207 -16.20 -5.16 8.76
N ALA A 208 -17.24 -5.93 8.40
CA ALA A 208 -17.42 -7.29 8.91
C ALA A 208 -16.22 -8.21 8.57
N GLU A 209 -15.65 -8.07 7.38
CA GLU A 209 -14.44 -8.80 6.99
C GLU A 209 -13.23 -8.46 7.87
N LEU A 210 -13.00 -7.18 8.15
CA LEU A 210 -11.93 -6.74 9.04
C LEU A 210 -12.12 -7.26 10.47
N PHE A 211 -13.36 -7.35 10.98
CA PHE A 211 -13.65 -7.98 12.26
C PHE A 211 -13.35 -9.48 12.26
N VAL A 212 -13.81 -10.21 11.23
CA VAL A 212 -13.53 -11.64 11.10
C VAL A 212 -12.03 -11.91 11.01
N GLN A 213 -11.30 -11.07 10.26
CA GLN A 213 -9.85 -11.15 10.17
C GLN A 213 -9.15 -10.98 11.53
N ARG A 214 -9.63 -10.03 12.35
CA ARG A 214 -9.12 -9.83 13.72
C ARG A 214 -9.34 -11.05 14.59
N ILE A 215 -10.52 -11.63 14.53
CA ILE A 215 -10.85 -12.86 15.30
C ILE A 215 -10.00 -14.02 14.81
N ARG A 216 -9.82 -14.17 13.50
CA ARG A 216 -9.02 -15.25 12.92
C ARG A 216 -7.55 -15.19 13.34
N GLY A 217 -6.97 -14.01 13.42
CA GLY A 217 -5.60 -13.81 13.92
C GLY A 217 -5.43 -14.16 15.41
N ARG A 218 -6.52 -14.14 16.22
CA ARG A 218 -6.49 -14.46 17.66
C ARG A 218 -6.96 -15.88 17.99
N ALA A 219 -7.94 -16.37 17.26
CA ALA A 219 -8.60 -17.65 17.46
C ALA A 219 -8.95 -18.26 16.09
N ASN A 220 -7.97 -18.87 15.44
CA ASN A 220 -8.06 -19.32 14.04
C ASN A 220 -9.30 -20.18 13.77
N GLY A 221 -9.62 -21.15 14.63
CA GLY A 221 -10.78 -22.03 14.45
C GLY A 221 -12.12 -21.26 14.42
N VAL A 222 -12.32 -20.34 15.37
CA VAL A 222 -13.54 -19.52 15.46
C VAL A 222 -13.60 -18.57 14.26
N GLY A 223 -12.50 -17.90 13.91
CA GLY A 223 -12.46 -16.99 12.78
C GLY A 223 -12.66 -17.70 11.44
N ALA A 224 -12.16 -18.92 11.28
CA ALA A 224 -12.39 -19.72 10.07
C ALA A 224 -13.87 -20.12 9.92
N ALA A 225 -14.55 -20.51 11.01
CA ALA A 225 -15.98 -20.80 11.01
C ALA A 225 -16.79 -19.55 10.63
N LEU A 226 -16.50 -18.38 11.22
CA LEU A 226 -17.16 -17.12 10.89
C LEU A 226 -16.94 -16.71 9.42
N GLN A 227 -15.75 -16.96 8.89
CA GLN A 227 -15.46 -16.68 7.48
C GLN A 227 -16.24 -17.61 6.53
N ALA A 228 -16.45 -18.87 6.90
CA ALA A 228 -17.28 -19.80 6.14
C ALA A 228 -18.75 -19.35 6.11
N VAL A 229 -19.30 -18.95 7.25
CA VAL A 229 -20.67 -18.39 7.37
C VAL A 229 -20.79 -17.11 6.51
N LYS A 230 -19.84 -16.19 6.61
CA LYS A 230 -19.84 -14.95 5.80
C LYS A 230 -19.79 -15.25 4.29
N ARG A 231 -19.00 -16.25 3.85
CA ARG A 231 -18.97 -16.65 2.44
C ARG A 231 -20.34 -17.18 1.97
N GLY A 232 -20.99 -18.00 2.79
CA GLY A 232 -22.34 -18.49 2.49
C GLY A 232 -23.34 -17.34 2.34
N LEU A 233 -23.35 -16.37 3.27
CA LEU A 233 -24.19 -15.17 3.19
C LEU A 233 -23.81 -14.27 2.01
N GLY A 234 -22.53 -14.20 1.64
CA GLY A 234 -22.04 -13.46 0.48
C GLY A 234 -22.52 -14.03 -0.85
N VAL A 235 -22.58 -15.34 -0.97
CA VAL A 235 -23.15 -16.04 -2.14
C VAL A 235 -24.65 -15.73 -2.26
N ALA A 236 -25.39 -15.80 -1.15
CA ALA A 236 -26.81 -15.44 -1.11
C ALA A 236 -27.07 -13.96 -1.48
N ALA A 237 -26.24 -13.03 -1.00
CA ALA A 237 -26.33 -11.61 -1.35
C ALA A 237 -25.92 -11.31 -2.80
N GLY A 238 -24.99 -12.08 -3.37
CA GLY A 238 -24.60 -11.99 -4.79
C GLY A 238 -25.76 -12.39 -5.72
N ALA A 239 -26.57 -13.35 -5.30
CA ALA A 239 -27.79 -13.74 -6.01
C ALA A 239 -28.86 -12.63 -6.04
N LEU A 240 -28.73 -11.60 -5.19
CA LEU A 240 -29.61 -10.43 -5.12
C LEU A 240 -29.03 -9.19 -5.85
N ASP A 241 -28.01 -9.37 -6.71
CA ASP A 241 -27.34 -8.31 -7.52
C ASP A 241 -26.84 -7.10 -6.69
N VAL A 242 -26.38 -7.34 -5.46
CA VAL A 242 -25.76 -6.30 -4.63
C VAL A 242 -24.35 -6.03 -5.13
N ARG A 243 -24.18 -5.02 -5.99
CA ARG A 243 -22.87 -4.58 -6.47
C ARG A 243 -22.01 -4.10 -5.30
N ARG A 244 -20.83 -4.68 -5.14
CA ARG A 244 -19.85 -4.30 -4.12
C ARG A 244 -18.64 -3.66 -4.77
N ALA A 245 -18.26 -2.48 -4.29
CA ALA A 245 -17.01 -1.87 -4.68
C ALA A 245 -15.85 -2.62 -4.00
N ASN A 246 -14.97 -3.25 -4.79
CA ASN A 246 -13.85 -4.04 -4.29
C ASN A 246 -12.72 -3.13 -3.78
N VAL A 247 -12.13 -3.48 -2.64
CA VAL A 247 -10.98 -2.79 -2.05
C VAL A 247 -9.79 -3.74 -2.06
N GLY A 248 -8.68 -3.30 -2.67
CA GLY A 248 -7.45 -4.11 -2.76
C GLY A 248 -7.27 -4.84 -4.09
N ASP A 249 -8.29 -4.91 -4.94
CA ASP A 249 -8.19 -5.58 -6.23
C ASP A 249 -7.42 -4.74 -7.27
N ILE A 250 -6.72 -5.41 -8.18
CA ILE A 250 -6.17 -4.80 -9.38
C ILE A 250 -7.32 -4.50 -10.33
N GLY A 251 -7.33 -3.30 -10.87
CA GLY A 251 -8.33 -2.84 -11.85
C GLY A 251 -8.75 -1.41 -11.59
N PHE A 252 -9.17 -0.76 -12.66
CA PHE A 252 -9.66 0.61 -12.63
C PHE A 252 -11.05 0.64 -13.27
N ASN A 253 -12.03 1.21 -12.56
CA ASN A 253 -13.39 1.36 -13.02
C ASN A 253 -13.81 2.82 -12.94
N LEU A 254 -14.14 3.40 -14.09
CA LEU A 254 -14.61 4.80 -14.20
C LEU A 254 -15.91 5.05 -13.45
N ASP A 255 -16.79 4.05 -13.30
CA ASP A 255 -18.05 4.19 -12.55
C ASP A 255 -17.83 4.41 -11.04
N GLU A 256 -16.63 4.11 -10.54
CA GLU A 256 -16.30 4.20 -9.12
C GLU A 256 -15.32 5.34 -8.78
N VAL A 257 -14.87 6.13 -9.77
CA VAL A 257 -13.87 7.19 -9.53
C VAL A 257 -14.38 8.29 -8.61
N ASP A 258 -15.67 8.59 -8.66
CA ASP A 258 -16.31 9.66 -7.89
C ASP A 258 -16.76 9.22 -6.49
N LEU A 259 -16.26 8.08 -6.00
CA LEU A 259 -16.62 7.62 -4.65
C LEU A 259 -15.81 8.37 -3.58
N ALA A 260 -16.53 8.92 -2.60
CA ALA A 260 -15.96 9.53 -1.40
C ALA A 260 -15.49 8.50 -0.39
N MET A 261 -14.52 8.87 0.43
CA MET A 261 -14.19 8.14 1.66
C MET A 261 -15.42 8.06 2.57
N SER A 262 -15.64 6.88 3.16
CA SER A 262 -16.83 6.67 4.01
C SER A 262 -16.74 7.48 5.31
N PRO A 263 -17.83 8.08 5.80
CA PRO A 263 -17.81 8.89 7.02
C PRO A 263 -17.34 8.14 8.28
N ILE A 264 -17.52 6.81 8.31
CA ILE A 264 -17.00 5.97 9.39
C ILE A 264 -15.48 5.99 9.46
N VAL A 265 -14.80 6.14 8.33
CA VAL A 265 -13.33 6.21 8.26
C VAL A 265 -12.83 7.46 8.99
N GLU A 266 -13.41 8.64 8.73
CA GLU A 266 -13.06 9.88 9.42
C GLU A 266 -13.18 9.77 10.96
N ARG A 267 -14.21 9.05 11.44
CA ARG A 267 -14.40 8.78 12.87
C ARG A 267 -13.31 7.84 13.41
N LEU A 268 -12.95 6.81 12.67
CA LEU A 268 -11.94 5.83 13.07
C LEU A 268 -10.55 6.45 13.09
N LEU A 269 -10.20 7.32 12.15
CA LEU A 269 -8.91 7.99 12.08
C LEU A 269 -8.57 8.75 13.37
N ARG A 270 -9.54 9.30 14.07
CA ARG A 270 -9.36 10.00 15.35
C ARG A 270 -9.10 9.07 16.55
N ARG A 271 -9.18 7.73 16.35
CA ARG A 271 -9.13 6.73 17.41
C ARG A 271 -7.90 5.83 17.36
N PHE A 272 -7.07 5.98 16.32
CA PHE A 272 -5.82 5.23 16.21
C PHE A 272 -4.70 5.91 17.00
N ASP A 273 -3.91 5.08 17.67
CA ASP A 273 -2.63 5.49 18.24
C ASP A 273 -1.55 5.26 17.19
N TYR A 274 -1.24 6.30 16.44
CA TYR A 274 -0.30 6.23 15.32
C TYR A 274 1.12 5.92 15.77
N ASP A 275 1.52 6.39 16.97
CA ASP A 275 2.84 6.12 17.55
C ASP A 275 2.97 4.64 17.92
N ASP A 276 1.95 4.04 18.56
CA ASP A 276 1.91 2.61 18.88
C ASP A 276 1.90 1.75 17.61
N ILE A 277 1.13 2.14 16.59
CA ILE A 277 1.11 1.45 15.29
C ILE A 277 2.50 1.41 14.67
N ARG A 278 3.19 2.56 14.61
CA ARG A 278 4.54 2.68 14.07
C ARG A 278 5.54 1.87 14.89
N ALA A 279 5.53 2.01 16.21
CA ALA A 279 6.45 1.31 17.10
C ALA A 279 6.32 -0.21 16.98
N ARG A 280 5.10 -0.75 16.93
CA ARG A 280 4.84 -2.19 16.76
C ARG A 280 5.32 -2.71 15.41
N ARG A 281 5.10 -1.99 14.32
CA ARG A 281 5.60 -2.40 12.99
C ARG A 281 7.11 -2.44 12.93
N ILE A 282 7.79 -1.45 13.53
CA ILE A 282 9.24 -1.40 13.65
C ILE A 282 9.75 -2.60 14.48
N ALA A 283 9.16 -2.83 15.66
CA ALA A 283 9.55 -3.94 16.53
C ALA A 283 9.35 -5.30 15.86
N ASN A 284 8.21 -5.51 15.17
CA ASN A 284 7.92 -6.73 14.43
C ASN A 284 8.91 -6.96 13.28
N TYR A 285 9.28 -5.91 12.55
CA TYR A 285 10.29 -5.99 11.49
C TYR A 285 11.65 -6.40 12.06
N GLN A 286 12.09 -5.75 13.11
CA GLN A 286 13.39 -6.01 13.75
C GLN A 286 13.43 -7.42 14.35
N GLN A 287 12.36 -7.87 15.02
CA GLN A 287 12.25 -9.21 15.54
C GLN A 287 12.34 -10.26 14.42
N LEU A 288 11.56 -10.08 13.33
CA LEU A 288 11.59 -10.99 12.19
C LEU A 288 12.98 -11.06 11.58
N LEU A 289 13.63 -9.91 11.38
CA LEU A 289 14.99 -9.84 10.83
C LEU A 289 16.01 -10.58 11.72
N GLY A 290 15.88 -10.44 13.04
CA GLY A 290 16.78 -11.11 14.01
C GLY A 290 16.55 -12.62 14.14
N GLU A 291 15.32 -13.10 13.88
CA GLU A 291 14.96 -14.51 14.02
C GLU A 291 15.06 -15.32 12.71
N LEU A 292 15.24 -14.66 11.56
CA LEU A 292 15.38 -15.36 10.28
C LEU A 292 16.68 -16.17 10.23
N GLY A 293 16.56 -17.45 9.84
CA GLY A 293 17.70 -18.32 9.61
C GLY A 293 18.54 -17.90 8.40
N THR A 294 19.77 -18.39 8.33
CA THR A 294 20.76 -18.04 7.31
C THR A 294 20.35 -18.35 5.87
N GLY A 295 19.39 -19.26 5.66
CA GLY A 295 18.88 -19.61 4.33
C GLY A 295 17.86 -18.62 3.78
N ALA A 296 17.28 -17.73 4.60
CA ALA A 296 16.34 -16.72 4.14
C ALA A 296 17.09 -15.45 3.72
N THR A 297 16.61 -14.83 2.63
CA THR A 297 17.24 -13.62 2.07
C THR A 297 16.28 -12.44 2.22
N PRO A 298 16.35 -11.66 3.31
CA PRO A 298 15.59 -10.42 3.42
C PRO A 298 16.11 -9.44 2.36
N MET A 299 15.17 -8.73 1.71
CA MET A 299 15.54 -7.73 0.72
C MET A 299 16.23 -6.53 1.36
N PHE A 300 15.77 -6.11 2.52
CA PHE A 300 16.38 -5.02 3.30
C PHE A 300 16.88 -5.54 4.64
N ARG A 301 18.20 -5.51 4.84
CA ARG A 301 18.85 -5.97 6.08
C ARG A 301 18.97 -4.86 7.13
N VAL A 302 18.67 -3.62 6.75
CA VAL A 302 18.71 -2.46 7.64
C VAL A 302 17.37 -1.77 7.58
N LEU A 303 16.81 -1.45 8.74
CA LEU A 303 15.63 -0.60 8.87
C LEU A 303 16.11 0.83 9.19
N PRO A 304 16.11 1.75 8.22
CA PRO A 304 16.55 3.12 8.46
C PRO A 304 15.67 3.85 9.46
N ASN A 305 16.24 4.85 10.14
CA ASN A 305 15.47 5.75 10.99
C ASN A 305 14.37 6.43 10.16
N GLY A 306 13.20 6.58 10.76
CA GLY A 306 12.05 7.20 10.10
C GLY A 306 11.13 6.20 9.40
N VAL A 307 11.60 5.06 8.93
CA VAL A 307 10.78 4.06 8.22
C VAL A 307 9.72 3.44 9.14
N CYS A 308 8.47 3.44 8.69
CA CYS A 308 7.37 2.62 9.20
C CYS A 308 7.10 1.50 8.19
N PRO A 309 7.63 0.29 8.39
CA PRO A 309 7.58 -0.74 7.36
C PRO A 309 6.15 -1.28 7.18
N LEU A 310 5.71 -1.39 5.92
CA LEU A 310 4.39 -1.94 5.59
C LEU A 310 4.40 -3.46 5.63
N PHE A 311 5.43 -4.08 5.06
CA PHE A 311 5.68 -5.51 5.03
C PHE A 311 7.15 -5.80 5.32
N PHE A 312 7.48 -7.09 5.43
CA PHE A 312 8.84 -7.57 5.40
C PHE A 312 9.10 -8.27 4.05
N PRO A 313 9.77 -7.62 3.10
CA PRO A 313 10.05 -8.22 1.80
C PRO A 313 11.20 -9.24 1.90
N VAL A 314 10.97 -10.44 1.39
CA VAL A 314 11.94 -11.55 1.35
C VAL A 314 12.10 -12.03 -0.07
N VAL A 315 13.35 -12.31 -0.48
CA VAL A 315 13.64 -12.86 -1.79
C VAL A 315 13.52 -14.38 -1.74
N VAL A 316 12.71 -14.95 -2.64
CA VAL A 316 12.46 -16.38 -2.76
C VAL A 316 12.70 -16.83 -4.21
N ARG A 317 12.99 -18.12 -4.40
CA ARG A 317 13.23 -18.68 -5.74
C ARG A 317 11.98 -18.68 -6.62
N ASP A 318 10.84 -19.09 -6.02
CA ASP A 318 9.54 -19.16 -6.66
C ASP A 318 8.50 -18.54 -5.71
N LYS A 319 7.99 -17.38 -6.08
CA LYS A 319 7.09 -16.57 -5.26
C LYS A 319 5.75 -17.29 -5.02
N ALA A 320 5.16 -17.85 -6.05
CA ALA A 320 3.85 -18.51 -5.96
C ALA A 320 3.91 -19.80 -5.13
N ALA A 321 4.95 -20.61 -5.36
CA ALA A 321 5.18 -21.83 -4.59
C ALA A 321 5.46 -21.50 -3.10
N ALA A 322 6.28 -20.49 -2.84
CA ALA A 322 6.59 -20.04 -1.48
C ALA A 322 5.34 -19.52 -0.75
N ALA A 323 4.54 -18.68 -1.40
CA ALA A 323 3.28 -18.17 -0.85
C ALA A 323 2.30 -19.30 -0.53
N THR A 324 2.13 -20.27 -1.43
CA THR A 324 1.27 -21.43 -1.24
C THR A 324 1.75 -22.28 -0.05
N ALA A 325 3.05 -22.56 0.03
CA ALA A 325 3.64 -23.34 1.12
C ALA A 325 3.51 -22.66 2.49
N LEU A 326 3.68 -21.33 2.55
CA LEU A 326 3.51 -20.54 3.78
C LEU A 326 2.04 -20.46 4.22
N ARG A 327 1.12 -20.26 3.29
CA ARG A 327 -0.34 -20.27 3.57
C ARG A 327 -0.79 -21.60 4.13
N ALA A 328 -0.28 -22.72 3.62
CA ALA A 328 -0.56 -24.06 4.15
C ALA A 328 -0.06 -24.23 5.59
N ARG A 329 0.91 -23.45 6.03
CA ARG A 329 1.48 -23.41 7.39
C ARG A 329 0.92 -22.28 8.26
N GLY A 330 -0.15 -21.62 7.81
CA GLY A 330 -0.82 -20.57 8.56
C GLY A 330 -0.19 -19.18 8.44
N VAL A 331 0.76 -18.95 7.56
CA VAL A 331 1.31 -17.64 7.24
C VAL A 331 0.70 -17.14 5.93
N ASP A 332 -0.17 -16.14 6.03
CA ASP A 332 -0.84 -15.55 4.86
C ASP A 332 0.07 -14.52 4.17
N ALA A 333 1.13 -15.03 3.53
CA ALA A 333 2.09 -14.23 2.79
C ALA A 333 1.48 -13.63 1.52
N LEU A 334 1.86 -12.41 1.18
CA LEU A 334 1.29 -11.64 0.09
C LEU A 334 2.17 -11.71 -1.16
N GLU A 335 1.56 -12.07 -2.27
CA GLU A 335 2.15 -11.96 -3.61
C GLU A 335 1.77 -10.60 -4.20
N PHE A 336 2.62 -9.61 -3.94
CA PHE A 336 2.33 -8.25 -4.34
C PHE A 336 2.85 -7.98 -5.75
N TRP A 337 2.06 -7.29 -6.58
CA TRP A 337 2.45 -6.81 -7.90
C TRP A 337 3.01 -7.89 -8.85
N ASN A 338 2.24 -8.94 -9.05
CA ASN A 338 2.66 -10.04 -9.94
C ASN A 338 2.68 -9.65 -11.41
N ASP A 339 1.65 -8.93 -11.87
CA ASP A 339 1.43 -8.66 -13.28
C ASP A 339 1.64 -7.18 -13.63
N PRO A 340 2.29 -6.87 -14.76
CA PRO A 340 2.36 -5.51 -15.29
C PRO A 340 1.03 -5.11 -15.94
N VAL A 341 0.88 -3.82 -16.23
CA VAL A 341 -0.12 -3.34 -17.19
C VAL A 341 0.44 -3.51 -18.61
N GLY A 342 -0.33 -4.07 -19.52
CA GLY A 342 0.13 -4.40 -20.87
C GLY A 342 1.03 -5.64 -20.91
N ASP A 343 1.97 -5.69 -21.84
CA ASP A 343 2.87 -6.82 -22.07
C ASP A 343 4.14 -6.80 -21.20
N GLY A 344 4.36 -5.72 -20.45
CA GLY A 344 5.54 -5.57 -19.59
C GLY A 344 6.85 -5.35 -20.34
N SER A 345 6.82 -5.01 -21.63
CA SER A 345 8.02 -4.74 -22.44
C SER A 345 8.88 -3.62 -21.90
N GLU A 346 8.27 -2.62 -21.26
CA GLU A 346 8.92 -1.46 -20.67
C GLU A 346 9.68 -1.73 -19.35
N MET A 347 9.55 -2.94 -18.78
CA MET A 347 10.17 -3.25 -17.49
C MET A 347 11.66 -3.60 -17.62
N GLY A 348 12.47 -3.05 -16.72
CA GLY A 348 13.86 -3.42 -16.52
C GLY A 348 14.04 -4.77 -15.80
N ALA A 349 15.29 -5.20 -15.68
CA ALA A 349 15.63 -6.49 -15.06
C ALA A 349 15.23 -6.55 -13.58
N SER A 350 15.44 -5.47 -12.81
CA SER A 350 15.09 -5.38 -11.39
C SER A 350 13.59 -5.54 -11.18
N ALA A 351 12.75 -4.79 -11.92
CA ALA A 351 11.30 -4.86 -11.82
C ALA A 351 10.76 -6.28 -12.13
N ARG A 352 11.29 -6.92 -13.18
CA ARG A 352 10.96 -8.33 -13.48
C ARG A 352 11.39 -9.28 -12.36
N GLY A 353 12.57 -9.04 -11.78
CA GLY A 353 13.08 -9.81 -10.64
C GLY A 353 12.17 -9.69 -9.42
N PHE A 354 11.76 -8.47 -9.05
CA PHE A 354 10.86 -8.25 -7.90
C PHE A 354 9.51 -8.94 -8.09
N ARG A 355 8.91 -8.86 -9.27
CA ARG A 355 7.64 -9.54 -9.56
C ARG A 355 7.72 -11.06 -9.40
N ARG A 356 8.86 -11.67 -9.74
CA ARG A 356 9.06 -13.12 -9.68
C ARG A 356 9.52 -13.62 -8.31
N HIS A 357 10.28 -12.82 -7.58
CA HIS A 357 11.09 -13.30 -6.46
C HIS A 357 10.81 -12.63 -5.12
N VAL A 358 10.19 -11.43 -5.07
CA VAL A 358 9.95 -10.76 -3.79
C VAL A 358 8.56 -11.10 -3.27
N LEU A 359 8.54 -11.73 -2.10
CA LEU A 359 7.34 -12.08 -1.34
C LEU A 359 7.26 -11.19 -0.09
N GLU A 360 6.08 -10.68 0.23
CA GLU A 360 5.84 -9.81 1.37
C GLU A 360 5.27 -10.58 2.55
N LEU A 361 5.99 -10.57 3.68
CA LEU A 361 5.57 -11.20 4.91
C LEU A 361 4.85 -10.21 5.82
N PRO A 362 3.81 -10.65 6.55
CA PRO A 362 3.04 -9.80 7.46
C PRO A 362 3.86 -9.41 8.69
N ILE A 363 3.86 -8.11 9.01
CA ILE A 363 4.50 -7.52 10.20
C ILE A 363 3.62 -6.45 10.85
N HIS A 364 2.31 -6.45 10.57
CA HIS A 364 1.41 -5.38 11.02
C HIS A 364 1.24 -5.34 12.55
N GLN A 365 0.76 -4.23 13.06
CA GLN A 365 0.65 -3.89 14.48
C GLN A 365 -0.21 -4.83 15.33
N ASP A 366 -1.04 -5.67 14.73
CA ASP A 366 -1.88 -6.63 15.46
C ASP A 366 -1.16 -7.94 15.82
N LEU A 367 0.01 -8.16 15.21
CA LEU A 367 0.78 -9.37 15.45
C LEU A 367 1.50 -9.30 16.79
N SER A 368 1.52 -10.42 17.49
CA SER A 368 2.29 -10.62 18.72
C SER A 368 3.68 -11.14 18.38
N PRO A 369 4.65 -11.06 19.32
CA PRO A 369 5.97 -11.68 19.15
C PRO A 369 5.90 -13.16 18.75
N ARG A 370 4.93 -13.92 19.28
CA ARG A 370 4.73 -15.34 18.91
C ARG A 370 4.34 -15.52 17.44
N HIS A 371 3.55 -14.60 16.88
CA HIS A 371 3.22 -14.62 15.45
C HIS A 371 4.47 -14.37 14.61
N ILE A 372 5.31 -13.41 15.00
CA ILE A 372 6.56 -13.10 14.29
C ILE A 372 7.54 -14.27 14.33
N SER A 373 7.73 -14.91 15.51
CA SER A 373 8.55 -16.12 15.62
C SER A 373 8.01 -17.29 14.80
N HIS A 374 6.67 -17.39 14.66
CA HIS A 374 6.07 -18.39 13.77
C HIS A 374 6.43 -18.10 12.31
N VAL A 375 6.29 -16.85 11.85
CA VAL A 375 6.69 -16.45 10.49
C VAL A 375 8.16 -16.75 10.23
N ALA A 376 9.05 -16.34 11.15
CA ALA A 376 10.49 -16.57 11.02
C ALA A 376 10.84 -18.05 10.86
N ARG A 377 10.24 -18.91 11.70
CA ARG A 377 10.44 -20.37 11.65
C ARG A 377 9.98 -20.97 10.32
N GLU A 378 8.75 -20.65 9.87
CA GLU A 378 8.21 -21.24 8.65
C GLU A 378 8.96 -20.78 7.39
N VAL A 379 9.39 -19.52 7.36
CA VAL A 379 10.22 -18.98 6.26
C VAL A 379 11.60 -19.64 6.24
N SER A 380 12.26 -19.79 7.41
CA SER A 380 13.57 -20.43 7.51
C SER A 380 13.53 -21.91 7.10
N GLN A 381 12.49 -22.65 7.50
CA GLN A 381 12.29 -24.04 7.09
C GLN A 381 12.01 -24.17 5.58
N LEU A 382 11.26 -23.23 5.00
CA LEU A 382 11.02 -23.21 3.56
C LEU A 382 12.32 -22.98 2.79
N ALA A 383 13.12 -21.99 3.21
CA ALA A 383 14.39 -21.67 2.59
C ALA A 383 15.37 -22.85 2.61
N SER A 384 15.47 -23.55 3.74
CA SER A 384 16.32 -24.75 3.87
C SER A 384 15.89 -25.90 2.96
N ARG A 385 14.59 -26.10 2.76
CA ARG A 385 14.04 -27.15 1.87
C ARG A 385 14.19 -26.84 0.39
N MET A 386 14.27 -25.56 0.02
CA MET A 386 14.46 -25.13 -1.38
C MET A 386 15.95 -25.02 -1.74
N ALA A 387 16.85 -25.09 -0.76
CA ALA A 387 18.31 -25.13 -0.95
C ALA A 387 18.84 -26.56 -1.05
N ALA A 388 18.12 -27.55 -0.55
CA ALA A 388 18.42 -28.98 -0.64
C ALA A 388 17.79 -29.60 -1.88
#